data_29ff75944dd6e14b36c4d9be965d2cc6
#
_entry.id   29ff75944dd6e14b36c4d9be965d2cc6
#
_cell.length_a   1.000
_cell.length_b   1.000
_cell.length_c   1.000
_cell.angle_alpha   90.00
_cell.angle_beta   90.00
_cell.angle_gamma   90.00
#
_symmetry.space_group_name_H-M   'P 1'
#
loop_
_entity.id
_entity.type
_entity.pdbx_description
1 polymer ?
#
loop_
_entity_poly.entity_id
_entity_poly.type
_entity_poly.pdbx_seq_one_letter_code
_entity_poly.pdbx_strand_id
1 'polypeptide(L)'
;MSRVGRAMWILDRVSELTRVYRLGMQFRGVAMESQVIIKTPSRLHYGKEVVVQRGAILHCGGRAWSNGQGHIIIGNGVVIGPYCILYGAGGITLGDYVHLGPGVQLMSQAGEHSPSRLSARPDYRLAPISIGKGGWIGAGTVILGGATLGVCVTVAPNSVVSGTVPDFSVVVGNPGRVALINQPI
;
A
#
# COMPACT_ATOMS: atom_id res chain seq x y z
N MET A 1 -32.50 18.15 -7.50
CA MET A 1 -31.84 18.06 -6.17
C MET A 1 -32.58 18.95 -5.20
N SER A 2 -33.03 18.40 -4.08
CA SER A 2 -33.70 19.18 -3.01
C SER A 2 -32.72 20.18 -2.38
N ARG A 3 -33.24 21.24 -1.72
CA ARG A 3 -32.38 22.20 -0.98
C ARG A 3 -31.49 21.50 0.06
N VAL A 4 -32.00 20.47 0.72
CA VAL A 4 -31.29 19.64 1.70
C VAL A 4 -30.15 18.86 1.02
N GLY A 5 -30.38 18.27 -0.14
CA GLY A 5 -29.36 17.54 -0.88
C GLY A 5 -28.20 18.42 -1.37
N ARG A 6 -28.49 19.70 -1.73
CA ARG A 6 -27.42 20.67 -2.06
C ARG A 6 -26.62 21.08 -0.85
N ALA A 7 -27.24 21.31 0.30
CA ALA A 7 -26.55 21.67 1.53
C ALA A 7 -25.65 20.54 2.01
N MET A 8 -26.13 19.29 2.00
CA MET A 8 -25.31 18.12 2.34
C MET A 8 -24.12 17.95 1.38
N TRP A 9 -24.32 18.13 0.08
CA TRP A 9 -23.25 18.04 -0.92
C TRP A 9 -22.17 19.11 -0.71
N ILE A 10 -22.56 20.35 -0.35
CA ILE A 10 -21.62 21.44 -0.03
C ILE A 10 -20.84 21.12 1.23
N LEU A 11 -21.49 20.64 2.29
CA LEU A 11 -20.84 20.26 3.55
C LEU A 11 -19.84 19.14 3.36
N ASP A 12 -20.19 18.11 2.59
CA ASP A 12 -19.28 17.02 2.23
C ASP A 12 -18.04 17.53 1.47
N ARG A 13 -18.26 18.41 0.50
CA ARG A 13 -17.17 18.97 -0.30
C ARG A 13 -16.23 19.86 0.53
N VAL A 14 -16.77 20.65 1.43
CA VAL A 14 -15.99 21.50 2.35
C VAL A 14 -15.21 20.63 3.34
N SER A 15 -15.83 19.60 3.90
CA SER A 15 -15.15 18.67 4.82
C SER A 15 -13.98 17.93 4.14
N GLU A 16 -14.17 17.54 2.88
CA GLU A 16 -13.15 16.86 2.10
C GLU A 16 -11.98 17.78 1.73
N LEU A 17 -12.25 19.00 1.28
CA LEU A 17 -11.23 20.02 1.01
C LEU A 17 -10.42 20.35 2.27
N THR A 18 -11.08 20.47 3.42
CA THR A 18 -10.41 20.71 4.71
C THR A 18 -9.53 19.54 5.10
N ARG A 19 -9.95 18.30 4.82
CA ARG A 19 -9.17 17.09 5.08
C ARG A 19 -7.94 17.00 4.18
N VAL A 20 -8.10 17.23 2.87
CA VAL A 20 -6.99 17.26 1.90
C VAL A 20 -5.99 18.34 2.26
N TYR A 21 -6.47 19.53 2.65
CA TYR A 21 -5.61 20.62 3.11
C TYR A 21 -4.82 20.25 4.37
N ARG A 22 -5.46 19.64 5.36
CA ARG A 22 -4.79 19.18 6.60
C ARG A 22 -3.75 18.11 6.30
N LEU A 23 -4.06 17.15 5.43
CA LEU A 23 -3.08 16.15 4.99
C LEU A 23 -1.91 16.78 4.26
N GLY A 24 -2.16 17.73 3.35
CA GLY A 24 -1.10 18.47 2.65
C GLY A 24 -0.21 19.28 3.58
N MET A 25 -0.77 19.84 4.67
CA MET A 25 0.04 20.53 5.70
C MET A 25 0.86 19.56 6.57
N GLN A 26 0.32 18.39 6.87
CA GLN A 26 0.98 17.38 7.68
C GLN A 26 2.07 16.63 6.90
N PHE A 27 1.86 16.40 5.61
CA PHE A 27 2.76 15.63 4.73
C PHE A 27 3.33 16.52 3.62
N ARG A 28 4.26 17.41 3.98
CA ARG A 28 4.89 18.32 3.02
C ARG A 28 5.67 17.55 1.96
N GLY A 29 5.46 17.91 0.69
CA GLY A 29 6.14 17.28 -0.45
C GLY A 29 5.48 15.98 -0.94
N VAL A 30 4.30 15.63 -0.40
CA VAL A 30 3.47 14.53 -0.89
C VAL A 30 2.21 15.09 -1.53
N ALA A 31 1.95 14.73 -2.78
CA ALA A 31 0.67 15.04 -3.44
C ALA A 31 -0.37 13.99 -3.02
N MET A 32 -1.37 14.41 -2.24
CA MET A 32 -2.46 13.53 -1.82
C MET A 32 -3.78 13.95 -2.43
N GLU A 33 -4.45 13.01 -3.05
CA GLU A 33 -5.81 13.21 -3.55
C GLU A 33 -6.85 12.99 -2.45
N SER A 34 -8.12 13.17 -2.81
CA SER A 34 -9.26 13.03 -1.91
C SER A 34 -9.42 11.61 -1.36
N GLN A 35 -10.07 11.49 -0.20
CA GLN A 35 -10.42 10.22 0.46
C GLN A 35 -9.23 9.32 0.85
N VAL A 36 -7.99 9.81 0.82
CA VAL A 36 -6.85 9.09 1.36
C VAL A 36 -6.99 8.91 2.87
N ILE A 37 -6.75 7.69 3.37
CA ILE A 37 -6.81 7.35 4.78
C ILE A 37 -5.43 6.93 5.25
N ILE A 38 -4.86 7.65 6.22
CA ILE A 38 -3.62 7.27 6.88
C ILE A 38 -3.90 6.97 8.34
N LYS A 39 -3.63 5.72 8.76
CA LYS A 39 -3.71 5.30 10.16
C LYS A 39 -2.32 5.18 10.75
N THR A 40 -2.13 5.70 11.96
CA THR A 40 -0.84 5.77 12.65
C THR A 40 0.22 6.53 11.84
N PRO A 41 -0.04 7.82 11.48
CA PRO A 41 0.82 8.60 10.57
C PRO A 41 2.25 8.80 11.09
N SER A 42 2.49 8.70 12.40
CA SER A 42 3.82 8.77 13.00
C SER A 42 4.77 7.63 12.58
N ARG A 43 4.24 6.62 11.89
CA ARG A 43 4.99 5.46 11.38
C ARG A 43 5.03 5.40 9.85
N LEU A 44 4.62 6.49 9.21
CA LEU A 44 4.78 6.71 7.78
C LEU A 44 6.04 7.54 7.54
N HIS A 45 7.00 6.97 6.81
CA HIS A 45 8.20 7.65 6.33
C HIS A 45 8.11 7.76 4.81
N TYR A 46 8.47 8.89 4.24
CA TYR A 46 8.34 9.12 2.80
C TYR A 46 9.44 10.04 2.27
N GLY A 47 9.80 9.81 1.02
CA GLY A 47 10.73 10.63 0.26
C GLY A 47 10.07 11.85 -0.37
N LYS A 48 10.68 12.33 -1.45
CA LYS A 48 10.19 13.48 -2.24
C LYS A 48 9.33 12.99 -3.41
N GLU A 49 8.47 13.88 -3.94
CA GLU A 49 7.67 13.64 -5.15
C GLU A 49 6.77 12.39 -5.07
N VAL A 50 6.30 12.08 -3.88
CA VAL A 50 5.37 10.98 -3.66
C VAL A 50 3.95 11.41 -4.02
N VAL A 51 3.24 10.57 -4.76
CA VAL A 51 1.84 10.78 -5.12
C VAL A 51 0.99 9.67 -4.51
N VAL A 52 -0.05 10.05 -3.76
CA VAL A 52 -1.02 9.10 -3.19
C VAL A 52 -2.40 9.45 -3.74
N GLN A 53 -2.92 8.57 -4.57
CA GLN A 53 -4.15 8.81 -5.29
C GLN A 53 -5.40 8.44 -4.47
N ARG A 54 -6.54 8.85 -4.99
CA ARG A 54 -7.85 8.81 -4.36
C ARG A 54 -8.17 7.47 -3.71
N GLY A 55 -8.70 7.52 -2.48
CA GLY A 55 -9.22 6.37 -1.77
C GLY A 55 -8.16 5.37 -1.28
N ALA A 56 -6.88 5.66 -1.43
CA ALA A 56 -5.83 4.81 -0.90
C ALA A 56 -5.85 4.76 0.64
N ILE A 57 -5.57 3.58 1.20
CA ILE A 57 -5.52 3.33 2.64
C ILE A 57 -4.11 2.90 3.02
N LEU A 58 -3.42 3.73 3.81
CA LEU A 58 -2.11 3.44 4.38
C LEU A 58 -2.26 3.17 5.87
N HIS A 59 -2.26 1.89 6.25
CA HIS A 59 -2.34 1.48 7.64
C HIS A 59 -0.94 1.13 8.15
N CYS A 60 -0.24 2.11 8.74
CA CYS A 60 1.16 1.98 9.14
C CYS A 60 1.38 1.13 10.42
N GLY A 61 0.42 0.28 10.74
CA GLY A 61 0.45 -0.53 11.95
C GLY A 61 0.04 0.24 13.21
N GLY A 62 -0.65 -0.43 14.12
CA GLY A 62 -1.10 0.12 15.40
C GLY A 62 -0.93 -0.91 16.49
N ARG A 63 -1.02 -0.51 17.77
CA ARG A 63 -0.83 -1.40 18.91
C ARG A 63 -1.69 -2.67 18.87
N ALA A 64 -2.91 -2.57 18.36
CA ALA A 64 -3.83 -3.71 18.29
C ALA A 64 -3.45 -4.75 17.23
N TRP A 65 -2.59 -4.40 16.24
CA TRP A 65 -2.33 -5.20 15.04
C TRP A 65 -0.87 -5.55 14.83
N SER A 66 0.06 -4.83 15.44
CA SER A 66 1.50 -4.93 15.12
C SER A 66 2.42 -4.93 16.32
N ASN A 67 1.92 -5.14 17.52
CA ASN A 67 2.70 -4.99 18.76
C ASN A 67 3.51 -3.67 18.80
N GLY A 68 3.05 -2.69 18.04
CA GLY A 68 3.70 -1.40 17.91
C GLY A 68 4.89 -1.35 16.95
N GLN A 69 5.16 -2.34 16.11
CA GLN A 69 6.35 -2.40 15.23
C GLN A 69 6.05 -2.10 13.75
N GLY A 70 4.78 -2.03 13.34
CA GLY A 70 4.41 -1.76 11.95
C GLY A 70 4.86 -0.39 11.48
N HIS A 71 5.21 -0.30 10.19
CA HIS A 71 5.61 0.95 9.52
C HIS A 71 5.38 0.84 8.01
N ILE A 72 5.38 1.99 7.34
CA ILE A 72 5.45 2.09 5.89
C ILE A 72 6.55 3.09 5.54
N ILE A 73 7.50 2.65 4.73
CA ILE A 73 8.60 3.48 4.20
C ILE A 73 8.40 3.60 2.69
N ILE A 74 8.35 4.82 2.19
CA ILE A 74 8.10 5.15 0.79
C ILE A 74 9.29 5.94 0.25
N GLY A 75 9.93 5.46 -0.80
CA GLY A 75 11.03 6.15 -1.47
C GLY A 75 10.60 7.39 -2.25
N ASN A 76 11.52 7.97 -3.02
CA ASN A 76 11.27 9.13 -3.84
C ASN A 76 10.52 8.76 -5.12
N GLY A 77 9.66 9.65 -5.63
CA GLY A 77 8.96 9.49 -6.90
C GLY A 77 7.98 8.31 -6.94
N VAL A 78 7.56 7.82 -5.77
CA VAL A 78 6.62 6.70 -5.69
C VAL A 78 5.20 7.16 -6.00
N VAL A 79 4.49 6.37 -6.81
CA VAL A 79 3.07 6.58 -7.10
C VAL A 79 2.25 5.44 -6.49
N ILE A 80 1.34 5.78 -5.60
CA ILE A 80 0.34 4.86 -5.04
C ILE A 80 -0.99 5.14 -5.73
N GLY A 81 -1.41 4.22 -6.61
CA GLY A 81 -2.63 4.33 -7.40
C GLY A 81 -3.89 4.39 -6.56
N PRO A 82 -5.04 4.69 -7.19
CA PRO A 82 -6.30 4.84 -6.49
C PRO A 82 -6.74 3.52 -5.86
N TYR A 83 -7.36 3.65 -4.68
CA TYR A 83 -7.91 2.52 -3.91
C TYR A 83 -6.88 1.44 -3.52
N CYS A 84 -5.59 1.76 -3.53
CA CYS A 84 -4.57 0.86 -2.98
C CYS A 84 -4.75 0.67 -1.47
N ILE A 85 -4.43 -0.52 -0.98
CA ILE A 85 -4.50 -0.86 0.44
C ILE A 85 -3.13 -1.36 0.90
N LEU A 86 -2.48 -0.61 1.79
CA LEU A 86 -1.18 -0.95 2.36
C LEU A 86 -1.34 -1.24 3.86
N TYR A 87 -1.33 -2.53 4.21
CA TYR A 87 -1.36 -2.98 5.61
C TYR A 87 0.06 -3.27 6.10
N GLY A 88 0.66 -2.27 6.74
CA GLY A 88 2.06 -2.25 7.15
C GLY A 88 2.33 -2.78 8.56
N ALA A 89 1.50 -3.66 9.12
CA ALA A 89 1.71 -4.20 10.46
C ALA A 89 3.03 -4.98 10.61
N GLY A 90 3.44 -5.70 9.56
CA GLY A 90 4.74 -6.39 9.48
C GLY A 90 5.87 -5.56 8.86
N GLY A 91 5.56 -4.32 8.45
CA GLY A 91 6.47 -3.45 7.72
C GLY A 91 6.28 -3.52 6.20
N ILE A 92 6.29 -2.36 5.54
CA ILE A 92 6.30 -2.22 4.08
C ILE A 92 7.38 -1.23 3.70
N THR A 93 8.24 -1.61 2.75
CA THR A 93 9.25 -0.74 2.16
C THR A 93 9.07 -0.67 0.66
N LEU A 94 8.87 0.53 0.12
CA LEU A 94 8.82 0.81 -1.31
C LEU A 94 10.08 1.60 -1.68
N GLY A 95 10.89 1.07 -2.58
CA GLY A 95 12.04 1.77 -3.15
C GLY A 95 11.64 2.96 -4.00
N ASP A 96 12.62 3.74 -4.45
CA ASP A 96 12.39 4.88 -5.31
C ASP A 96 11.68 4.48 -6.62
N TYR A 97 10.81 5.34 -7.12
CA TYR A 97 10.10 5.19 -8.38
C TYR A 97 9.25 3.92 -8.50
N VAL A 98 8.79 3.38 -7.38
CA VAL A 98 7.81 2.30 -7.39
C VAL A 98 6.45 2.84 -7.79
N HIS A 99 5.78 2.14 -8.70
CA HIS A 99 4.42 2.46 -9.14
C HIS A 99 3.47 1.34 -8.77
N LEU A 100 2.46 1.65 -7.97
CA LEU A 100 1.36 0.75 -7.65
C LEU A 100 0.14 1.13 -8.48
N GLY A 101 -0.32 0.21 -9.33
CA GLY A 101 -1.55 0.38 -10.11
C GLY A 101 -2.81 0.44 -9.23
N PRO A 102 -3.97 0.77 -9.81
CA PRO A 102 -5.24 0.83 -9.07
C PRO A 102 -5.55 -0.44 -8.29
N GLY A 103 -6.02 -0.30 -7.05
CA GLY A 103 -6.48 -1.43 -6.24
C GLY A 103 -5.41 -2.43 -5.79
N VAL A 104 -4.13 -2.09 -5.89
CA VAL A 104 -3.04 -2.94 -5.38
C VAL A 104 -3.14 -3.08 -3.87
N GLN A 105 -2.94 -4.30 -3.38
CA GLN A 105 -2.97 -4.62 -1.96
C GLN A 105 -1.62 -5.16 -1.49
N LEU A 106 -1.02 -4.50 -0.50
CA LEU A 106 0.20 -4.95 0.16
C LEU A 106 -0.17 -5.39 1.58
N MET A 107 -0.13 -6.71 1.82
CA MET A 107 -0.61 -7.32 3.05
C MET A 107 0.56 -7.91 3.86
N SER A 108 1.24 -7.09 4.67
CA SER A 108 2.38 -7.55 5.50
C SER A 108 1.94 -8.31 6.75
N GLN A 109 0.67 -8.69 6.82
CA GLN A 109 0.09 -9.49 7.90
C GLN A 109 -0.85 -10.54 7.32
N ALA A 110 -0.93 -11.69 7.98
CA ALA A 110 -1.90 -12.75 7.69
C ALA A 110 -2.52 -13.23 9.00
N GLY A 111 -3.82 -13.51 9.01
CA GLY A 111 -4.45 -14.15 10.16
C GLY A 111 -4.00 -15.61 10.27
N GLU A 112 -3.54 -16.02 11.43
CA GLU A 112 -3.29 -17.43 11.74
C GLU A 112 -4.51 -18.03 12.41
N HIS A 113 -5.06 -19.07 11.81
CA HIS A 113 -6.17 -19.81 12.37
C HIS A 113 -5.67 -21.15 12.91
N SER A 114 -5.77 -21.35 14.22
CA SER A 114 -5.51 -22.64 14.85
C SER A 114 -6.81 -23.33 15.20
N PRO A 115 -7.07 -24.55 14.71
CA PRO A 115 -8.27 -25.30 15.06
C PRO A 115 -8.45 -25.53 16.56
N SER A 116 -7.37 -25.48 17.32
CA SER A 116 -7.37 -25.64 18.78
C SER A 116 -7.65 -24.33 19.55
N ARG A 117 -7.69 -23.19 18.87
CA ARG A 117 -7.96 -21.87 19.48
C ARG A 117 -9.17 -21.22 18.83
N LEU A 118 -10.34 -21.44 19.42
CA LEU A 118 -11.54 -20.65 19.20
C LEU A 118 -11.40 -19.31 19.95
N SER A 119 -10.37 -18.52 19.64
CA SER A 119 -10.20 -17.23 20.27
C SER A 119 -10.94 -16.15 19.47
N ALA A 120 -11.60 -15.24 20.17
CA ALA A 120 -12.26 -14.08 19.58
C ALA A 120 -11.28 -13.10 18.92
N ARG A 121 -9.97 -13.33 19.04
CA ARG A 121 -8.90 -12.55 18.40
C ARG A 121 -7.98 -13.49 17.64
N PRO A 122 -7.92 -13.39 16.31
CA PRO A 122 -6.97 -14.14 15.52
C PRO A 122 -5.54 -13.71 15.88
N ASP A 123 -4.63 -14.67 15.98
CA ASP A 123 -3.21 -14.38 15.99
C ASP A 123 -2.80 -13.93 14.58
N TYR A 124 -1.89 -12.95 14.48
CA TYR A 124 -1.42 -12.44 13.21
C TYR A 124 0.05 -12.83 13.01
N ARG A 125 0.31 -13.49 11.90
CA ARG A 125 1.66 -13.61 11.38
C ARG A 125 2.05 -12.32 10.68
N LEU A 126 3.08 -11.67 11.18
CA LEU A 126 3.63 -10.44 10.62
C LEU A 126 4.88 -10.77 9.82
N ALA A 127 4.95 -10.34 8.57
CA ALA A 127 6.11 -10.54 7.72
C ALA A 127 6.28 -9.32 6.79
N PRO A 128 7.50 -8.75 6.70
CA PRO A 128 7.73 -7.53 5.94
C PRO A 128 7.53 -7.75 4.43
N ILE A 129 7.17 -6.67 3.73
CA ILE A 129 7.15 -6.60 2.28
C ILE A 129 8.19 -5.58 1.84
N SER A 130 9.02 -5.95 0.87
CA SER A 130 9.97 -5.05 0.23
C SER A 130 9.81 -5.07 -1.28
N ILE A 131 9.70 -3.88 -1.89
CA ILE A 131 9.66 -3.71 -3.35
C ILE A 131 10.82 -2.80 -3.73
N GLY A 132 11.72 -3.32 -4.57
CA GLY A 132 12.91 -2.62 -5.03
C GLY A 132 12.60 -1.44 -5.93
N LYS A 133 13.61 -0.60 -6.16
CA LYS A 133 13.53 0.60 -7.00
C LYS A 133 12.95 0.29 -8.38
N GLY A 134 12.08 1.18 -8.88
CA GLY A 134 11.50 1.07 -10.23
C GLY A 134 10.49 -0.06 -10.41
N GLY A 135 10.04 -0.68 -9.33
CA GLY A 135 9.02 -1.74 -9.39
C GLY A 135 7.70 -1.23 -9.96
N TRP A 136 7.10 -1.97 -10.91
CA TRP A 136 5.78 -1.69 -11.50
C TRP A 136 4.79 -2.79 -11.12
N ILE A 137 3.83 -2.45 -10.29
CA ILE A 137 2.84 -3.41 -9.79
C ILE A 137 1.49 -3.15 -10.46
N GLY A 138 1.06 -4.10 -11.29
CA GLY A 138 -0.18 -4.01 -12.06
C GLY A 138 -1.43 -3.94 -11.20
N ALA A 139 -2.51 -3.40 -11.76
CA ALA A 139 -3.78 -3.20 -11.07
C ALA A 139 -4.34 -4.48 -10.43
N GLY A 140 -4.95 -4.36 -9.25
CA GLY A 140 -5.58 -5.47 -8.54
C GLY A 140 -4.62 -6.54 -8.01
N THR A 141 -3.31 -6.33 -8.11
CA THR A 141 -2.30 -7.27 -7.59
C THR A 141 -2.32 -7.31 -6.07
N VAL A 142 -2.12 -8.49 -5.51
CA VAL A 142 -1.93 -8.72 -4.08
C VAL A 142 -0.49 -9.16 -3.81
N ILE A 143 0.22 -8.44 -2.96
CA ILE A 143 1.55 -8.83 -2.47
C ILE A 143 1.42 -9.29 -1.01
N LEU A 144 1.84 -10.52 -0.77
CA LEU A 144 1.71 -11.15 0.55
C LEU A 144 2.92 -10.87 1.44
N GLY A 145 2.70 -10.94 2.74
CA GLY A 145 3.74 -10.79 3.74
C GLY A 145 4.93 -11.75 3.54
N GLY A 146 6.13 -11.23 3.68
CA GLY A 146 7.39 -11.92 3.40
C GLY A 146 7.85 -11.83 1.95
N ALA A 147 7.10 -11.17 1.07
CA ALA A 147 7.53 -10.98 -0.31
C ALA A 147 8.65 -9.93 -0.41
N THR A 148 9.69 -10.28 -1.17
CA THR A 148 10.79 -9.40 -1.52
C THR A 148 10.94 -9.36 -3.03
N LEU A 149 10.61 -8.24 -3.64
CA LEU A 149 10.71 -7.99 -5.07
C LEU A 149 11.98 -7.17 -5.32
N GLY A 150 12.80 -7.61 -6.25
CA GLY A 150 14.03 -6.94 -6.65
C GLY A 150 13.79 -5.61 -7.40
N VAL A 151 14.86 -5.08 -7.94
CA VAL A 151 14.87 -3.83 -8.71
C VAL A 151 14.18 -4.04 -10.07
N CYS A 152 13.41 -3.05 -10.52
CA CYS A 152 12.71 -3.06 -11.82
C CYS A 152 11.86 -4.31 -12.08
N VAL A 153 11.24 -4.86 -11.05
CA VAL A 153 10.29 -5.96 -11.18
C VAL A 153 8.97 -5.42 -11.73
N THR A 154 8.42 -6.10 -12.73
CA THR A 154 7.07 -5.85 -13.23
C THR A 154 6.14 -6.97 -12.81
N VAL A 155 5.02 -6.63 -12.18
CA VAL A 155 3.96 -7.61 -11.83
C VAL A 155 2.74 -7.34 -12.68
N ALA A 156 2.29 -8.36 -13.40
CA ALA A 156 1.08 -8.27 -14.24
C ALA A 156 -0.17 -8.05 -13.36
N PRO A 157 -1.21 -7.39 -13.89
CA PRO A 157 -2.47 -7.17 -13.17
C PRO A 157 -3.08 -8.47 -12.62
N ASN A 158 -3.80 -8.35 -11.50
CA ASN A 158 -4.50 -9.47 -10.82
C ASN A 158 -3.61 -10.65 -10.42
N SER A 159 -2.31 -10.42 -10.24
CA SER A 159 -1.38 -11.44 -9.74
C SER A 159 -1.38 -11.49 -8.22
N VAL A 160 -1.04 -12.67 -7.66
CA VAL A 160 -0.80 -12.83 -6.21
C VAL A 160 0.64 -13.26 -5.99
N VAL A 161 1.45 -12.39 -5.39
CA VAL A 161 2.90 -12.59 -5.27
C VAL A 161 3.30 -12.87 -3.83
N SER A 162 4.16 -13.87 -3.67
CA SER A 162 4.80 -14.24 -2.40
C SER A 162 6.25 -14.66 -2.62
N GLY A 163 7.05 -14.63 -1.55
CA GLY A 163 8.46 -15.04 -1.59
C GLY A 163 9.36 -14.05 -2.33
N THR A 164 10.50 -14.53 -2.81
CA THR A 164 11.53 -13.69 -3.43
C THR A 164 11.40 -13.68 -4.95
N VAL A 165 11.40 -12.50 -5.53
CA VAL A 165 11.38 -12.24 -6.98
C VAL A 165 12.69 -11.56 -7.35
N PRO A 166 13.49 -12.12 -8.27
CA PRO A 166 14.75 -11.52 -8.70
C PRO A 166 14.57 -10.16 -9.39
N ASP A 167 15.64 -9.40 -9.47
CA ASP A 167 15.68 -8.15 -10.23
C ASP A 167 15.23 -8.35 -11.69
N PHE A 168 14.66 -7.33 -12.30
CA PHE A 168 14.25 -7.26 -13.71
C PHE A 168 13.24 -8.34 -14.14
N SER A 169 12.59 -9.00 -13.18
CA SER A 169 11.62 -10.06 -13.46
C SER A 169 10.26 -9.52 -13.87
N VAL A 170 9.58 -10.28 -14.72
CA VAL A 170 8.14 -10.13 -14.99
C VAL A 170 7.40 -11.28 -14.30
N VAL A 171 6.48 -10.95 -13.41
CA VAL A 171 5.67 -11.92 -12.64
C VAL A 171 4.24 -11.90 -13.14
N VAL A 172 3.65 -13.06 -13.32
CA VAL A 172 2.25 -13.21 -13.79
C VAL A 172 1.49 -14.27 -12.99
N GLY A 173 0.21 -14.06 -12.80
CA GLY A 173 -0.75 -15.07 -12.36
C GLY A 173 -1.01 -15.16 -10.87
N ASN A 174 -1.89 -16.11 -10.51
CA ASN A 174 -2.23 -16.47 -9.14
C ASN A 174 -2.20 -18.02 -9.00
N PRO A 175 -1.20 -18.59 -8.30
CA PRO A 175 -0.07 -17.91 -7.67
C PRO A 175 0.90 -17.30 -8.71
N GLY A 176 1.49 -16.16 -8.35
CA GLY A 176 2.46 -15.43 -9.19
C GLY A 176 3.71 -16.27 -9.50
N ARG A 177 4.10 -16.29 -10.76
CA ARG A 177 5.30 -16.99 -11.24
C ARG A 177 6.13 -16.03 -12.09
N VAL A 178 7.44 -16.13 -11.98
CA VAL A 178 8.36 -15.43 -12.87
C VAL A 178 8.21 -16.03 -14.26
N ALA A 179 7.71 -15.20 -15.18
CA ALA A 179 7.53 -15.58 -16.58
C ALA A 179 8.72 -15.20 -17.46
N LEU A 180 9.42 -14.12 -17.08
CA LEU A 180 10.54 -13.56 -17.83
C LEU A 180 11.48 -12.84 -16.87
N ILE A 181 12.78 -12.87 -17.17
CA ILE A 181 13.80 -12.01 -16.53
C ILE A 181 14.45 -11.20 -17.66
N ASN A 182 14.25 -9.88 -17.63
CA ASN A 182 14.85 -8.95 -18.59
C ASN A 182 16.35 -8.78 -18.28
N GLN A 183 17.12 -8.49 -19.31
CA GLN A 183 18.50 -8.03 -19.14
C GLN A 183 18.49 -6.53 -18.81
N PRO A 184 19.33 -6.05 -17.88
CA PRO A 184 19.51 -4.62 -17.72
C PRO A 184 20.07 -4.00 -19.00
N ILE A 185 19.50 -2.88 -19.41
CA ILE A 185 19.98 -2.08 -20.55
C ILE A 185 21.19 -1.26 -20.13
#